data_7928b9995e200a217a604f5e83d9ad47
#
_entry.id   7928b9995e200a217a604f5e83d9ad47
#
_cell.length_a   1.000
_cell.length_b   1.000
_cell.length_c   1.000
_cell.angle_alpha   90.00
_cell.angle_beta   90.00
_cell.angle_gamma   90.00
#
_symmetry.space_group_name_H-M   'P 1'
#
loop_
_entity.id
_entity.type
_entity.pdbx_description
1 polymer ?
#
loop_
_entity_poly.entity_id
_entity_poly.type
_entity_poly.pdbx_seq_one_letter_code
_entity_poly.pdbx_strand_id
1 'polypeptide(L)'
;MTTIYDADQRLIQGETIDTLRGLIDAGEVFDAVLTDPPYSSGGLHIGAKSADTNKKYQRTQTKTRRTDFGGDSRDQLSFVTWCACWLNQCRQVLQPGAPVMMFCDWRQLAAATQALQCGGFTFRGVAVWNKKNGRPVGGRFRQQTEFVVWGSNGKMPLRDLYLPGVFEHTVPAMKKRRHMTQKPVPLLRDLLGIVPAGGRVLDPFAGSGSTLQACREMKLAGTAIEENEAIAADACDWLQSTESE
;
A
#
# COMPACT_ATOMS: atom_id res chain seq x y z
N MET A 1 -11.45 -6.84 17.55
CA MET A 1 -10.42 -5.99 16.91
C MET A 1 -9.21 -5.97 17.84
N THR A 2 -8.09 -6.56 17.46
CA THR A 2 -6.84 -6.53 18.25
C THR A 2 -6.03 -5.33 17.76
N THR A 3 -5.70 -4.42 18.66
CA THR A 3 -4.87 -3.24 18.34
C THR A 3 -3.50 -3.43 18.97
N ILE A 4 -2.46 -3.31 18.19
CA ILE A 4 -1.08 -3.48 18.63
C ILE A 4 -0.41 -2.10 18.53
N TYR A 5 0.18 -1.65 19.63
CA TYR A 5 0.76 -0.31 19.74
C TYR A 5 2.27 -0.39 19.94
N ASP A 6 2.94 0.48 19.26
CA ASP A 6 4.19 1.09 19.62
C ASP A 6 3.92 2.60 19.87
N ALA A 7 4.84 3.35 20.45
CA ALA A 7 4.63 4.74 20.90
C ALA A 7 3.92 5.65 19.85
N ASP A 8 4.32 5.52 18.56
CA ASP A 8 3.76 6.31 17.46
C ASP A 8 3.27 5.43 16.29
N GLN A 9 3.34 4.09 16.42
CA GLN A 9 2.94 3.16 15.37
C GLN A 9 1.83 2.25 15.87
N ARG A 10 0.76 2.15 15.10
CA ARG A 10 -0.44 1.39 15.45
C ARG A 10 -0.82 0.43 14.32
N LEU A 11 -0.84 -0.86 14.60
CA LEU A 11 -1.36 -1.89 13.71
C LEU A 11 -2.69 -2.41 14.25
N ILE A 12 -3.74 -2.33 13.44
CA ILE A 12 -5.08 -2.79 13.77
C ILE A 12 -5.38 -4.04 12.94
N GLN A 13 -5.63 -5.15 13.60
CA GLN A 13 -6.11 -6.36 12.93
C GLN A 13 -7.63 -6.26 12.74
N GLY A 14 -8.08 -6.33 11.49
CA GLY A 14 -9.50 -6.23 11.14
C GLY A 14 -9.73 -6.02 9.64
N GLU A 15 -10.98 -6.22 9.21
CA GLU A 15 -11.40 -5.93 7.84
C GLU A 15 -11.30 -4.41 7.60
N THR A 16 -10.80 -4.03 6.41
CA THR A 16 -10.46 -2.64 6.09
C THR A 16 -11.65 -1.69 6.19
N ILE A 17 -12.78 -2.03 5.59
CA ILE A 17 -13.97 -1.15 5.51
C ILE A 17 -14.59 -0.96 6.90
N ASP A 18 -14.71 -2.04 7.68
CA ASP A 18 -15.26 -1.99 9.04
C ASP A 18 -14.33 -1.24 9.99
N THR A 19 -13.03 -1.43 9.85
CA THR A 19 -12.03 -0.73 10.67
C THR A 19 -12.00 0.77 10.35
N LEU A 20 -12.03 1.14 9.07
CA LEU A 20 -12.11 2.55 8.66
C LEU A 20 -13.38 3.23 9.19
N ARG A 21 -14.53 2.53 9.21
CA ARG A 21 -15.75 3.05 9.84
C ARG A 21 -15.54 3.34 11.32
N GLY A 22 -14.90 2.41 12.05
CA GLY A 22 -14.55 2.64 13.45
C GLY A 22 -13.63 3.85 13.66
N LEU A 23 -12.67 4.10 12.76
CA LEU A 23 -11.81 5.28 12.81
C LEU A 23 -12.60 6.57 12.54
N ILE A 24 -13.57 6.55 11.61
CA ILE A 24 -14.49 7.68 11.34
C ILE A 24 -15.32 7.98 12.59
N ASP A 25 -15.94 6.96 13.19
CA ASP A 25 -16.79 7.11 14.38
C ASP A 25 -16.00 7.62 15.59
N ALA A 26 -14.71 7.28 15.67
CA ALA A 26 -13.78 7.78 16.70
C ALA A 26 -13.28 9.21 16.44
N GLY A 27 -13.61 9.81 15.28
CA GLY A 27 -13.14 11.14 14.91
C GLY A 27 -11.63 11.21 14.63
N GLU A 28 -11.02 10.09 14.25
CA GLU A 28 -9.60 10.04 13.89
C GLU A 28 -9.31 10.85 12.63
N VAL A 29 -8.15 11.52 12.60
CA VAL A 29 -7.75 12.36 11.47
C VAL A 29 -6.31 12.08 11.09
N PHE A 30 -6.03 12.03 9.77
CA PHE A 30 -4.72 11.72 9.21
C PHE A 30 -4.28 12.78 8.19
N ASP A 31 -2.96 12.91 8.02
CA ASP A 31 -2.33 13.86 7.10
C ASP A 31 -1.97 13.24 5.75
N ALA A 32 -2.01 11.92 5.64
CA ALA A 32 -1.81 11.20 4.38
C ALA A 32 -2.36 9.78 4.44
N VAL A 33 -2.64 9.22 3.24
CA VAL A 33 -2.77 7.78 3.00
C VAL A 33 -1.64 7.35 2.08
N LEU A 34 -0.91 6.28 2.46
CA LEU A 34 0.03 5.56 1.60
C LEU A 34 -0.26 4.08 1.71
N THR A 35 -0.61 3.40 0.59
CA THR A 35 -1.13 2.05 0.66
C THR A 35 -0.84 1.20 -0.57
N ASP A 36 -0.77 -0.12 -0.37
CA ASP A 36 -0.54 -1.14 -1.39
C ASP A 36 -1.66 -2.21 -1.39
N PRO A 37 -2.86 -1.87 -1.91
CA PRO A 37 -4.00 -2.79 -1.90
C PRO A 37 -3.75 -4.00 -2.80
N PRO A 38 -4.45 -5.14 -2.60
CA PRO A 38 -4.40 -6.27 -3.54
C PRO A 38 -4.87 -5.83 -4.93
N TYR A 39 -4.02 -6.01 -5.96
CA TYR A 39 -4.26 -5.44 -7.29
C TYR A 39 -5.30 -6.18 -8.13
N SER A 40 -5.60 -7.44 -7.80
CA SER A 40 -6.47 -8.30 -8.62
C SER A 40 -6.00 -8.45 -10.09
N SER A 41 -4.70 -8.31 -10.33
CA SER A 41 -4.07 -8.31 -11.65
C SER A 41 -3.45 -9.66 -12.04
N GLY A 42 -3.48 -10.65 -11.14
CA GLY A 42 -2.87 -11.96 -11.32
C GLY A 42 -3.66 -12.86 -12.29
N GLY A 43 -3.06 -13.15 -13.46
CA GLY A 43 -3.55 -14.15 -14.40
C GLY A 43 -4.46 -13.63 -15.52
N LEU A 44 -4.21 -14.15 -16.75
CA LEU A 44 -4.97 -13.84 -17.96
C LEU A 44 -6.35 -14.55 -18.04
N HIS A 45 -6.57 -15.60 -17.24
CA HIS A 45 -7.76 -16.43 -17.24
C HIS A 45 -8.36 -16.54 -15.83
N ILE A 46 -9.68 -16.75 -15.75
CA ILE A 46 -10.43 -16.91 -14.50
C ILE A 46 -9.79 -17.95 -13.56
N GLY A 47 -9.33 -19.09 -14.08
CA GLY A 47 -8.63 -20.11 -13.30
C GLY A 47 -7.28 -19.67 -12.74
N ALA A 48 -6.60 -18.71 -13.39
CA ALA A 48 -5.35 -18.13 -12.89
C ALA A 48 -5.63 -16.99 -11.90
N LYS A 49 -6.74 -16.25 -12.04
CA LYS A 49 -7.19 -15.24 -11.10
C LYS A 49 -7.60 -15.84 -9.75
N SER A 50 -8.25 -17.01 -9.74
CA SER A 50 -8.67 -17.73 -8.54
C SER A 50 -7.58 -18.60 -7.92
N ALA A 51 -6.38 -18.67 -8.51
CA ALA A 51 -5.28 -19.46 -7.96
C ALA A 51 -4.70 -18.80 -6.69
N ASP A 52 -4.25 -19.64 -5.74
CA ASP A 52 -3.48 -19.25 -4.55
C ASP A 52 -2.36 -18.26 -4.91
N THR A 53 -2.20 -17.20 -4.11
CA THR A 53 -1.21 -16.14 -4.34
C THR A 53 0.22 -16.68 -4.39
N ASN A 54 0.51 -17.79 -3.71
CA ASN A 54 1.78 -18.49 -3.85
C ASN A 54 2.00 -19.00 -5.27
N LYS A 55 0.96 -19.48 -5.97
CA LYS A 55 1.04 -19.90 -7.39
C LYS A 55 1.16 -18.70 -8.34
N LYS A 56 0.53 -17.58 -8.02
CA LYS A 56 0.58 -16.35 -8.82
C LYS A 56 1.94 -15.66 -8.76
N TYR A 57 2.56 -15.59 -7.61
CA TYR A 57 3.72 -14.72 -7.34
C TYR A 57 5.01 -15.46 -7.01
N GLN A 58 4.97 -16.77 -6.70
CA GLN A 58 6.15 -17.58 -6.47
C GLN A 58 6.53 -18.42 -7.71
N ARG A 59 7.81 -18.80 -7.80
CA ARG A 59 8.29 -19.73 -8.81
C ARG A 59 7.85 -21.15 -8.48
N THR A 60 7.57 -21.95 -9.50
CA THR A 60 7.18 -23.38 -9.42
C THR A 60 8.13 -24.26 -8.60
N GLN A 61 9.35 -23.79 -8.29
CA GLN A 61 10.37 -24.52 -7.54
C GLN A 61 10.62 -23.98 -6.12
N THR A 62 9.84 -22.99 -5.63
CA THR A 62 10.03 -22.42 -4.30
C THR A 62 9.33 -23.32 -3.27
N LYS A 63 10.11 -23.94 -2.35
CA LYS A 63 9.58 -24.84 -1.32
C LYS A 63 8.89 -24.11 -0.14
N THR A 64 9.16 -22.82 0.05
CA THR A 64 8.59 -22.03 1.16
C THR A 64 7.22 -21.49 0.76
N ARG A 65 6.16 -22.01 1.39
CA ARG A 65 4.80 -21.49 1.23
C ARG A 65 4.61 -20.33 2.21
N ARG A 66 4.12 -19.19 1.74
CA ARG A 66 3.78 -18.02 2.55
C ARG A 66 2.28 -17.94 2.74
N THR A 67 1.84 -17.21 3.76
CA THR A 67 0.42 -16.97 4.02
C THR A 67 -0.25 -16.38 2.80
N ASP A 68 -1.38 -16.96 2.38
CA ASP A 68 -2.21 -16.47 1.28
C ASP A 68 -2.98 -15.24 1.76
N PHE A 69 -3.22 -14.27 0.86
CA PHE A 69 -4.02 -13.10 1.16
C PHE A 69 -5.25 -13.04 0.24
N GLY A 70 -6.38 -12.63 0.81
CA GLY A 70 -7.66 -12.52 0.12
C GLY A 70 -7.74 -11.32 -0.84
N GLY A 71 -8.79 -11.28 -1.65
CA GLY A 71 -9.16 -10.08 -2.42
C GLY A 71 -8.46 -9.90 -3.76
N ASP A 72 -7.52 -10.78 -4.16
CA ASP A 72 -6.73 -10.66 -5.41
C ASP A 72 -7.39 -11.33 -6.63
N SER A 73 -8.71 -11.44 -6.65
CA SER A 73 -9.46 -12.12 -7.73
C SER A 73 -10.61 -11.31 -8.34
N ARG A 74 -10.69 -10.01 -8.03
CA ARG A 74 -11.77 -9.14 -8.51
C ARG A 74 -11.65 -8.86 -10.01
N ASP A 75 -12.80 -8.77 -10.69
CA ASP A 75 -12.84 -8.22 -12.05
C ASP A 75 -12.58 -6.72 -12.02
N GLN A 76 -12.25 -6.14 -13.19
CA GLN A 76 -11.78 -4.75 -13.27
C GLN A 76 -12.81 -3.75 -12.73
N LEU A 77 -14.10 -3.90 -13.06
CA LEU A 77 -15.15 -3.02 -12.54
C LEU A 77 -15.41 -3.23 -11.04
N SER A 78 -15.44 -4.48 -10.58
CA SER A 78 -15.61 -4.77 -9.16
C SER A 78 -14.38 -4.31 -8.34
N PHE A 79 -13.18 -4.31 -8.93
CA PHE A 79 -11.99 -3.70 -8.33
C PHE A 79 -12.16 -2.18 -8.16
N VAL A 80 -12.60 -1.46 -9.21
CA VAL A 80 -12.86 -0.02 -9.14
C VAL A 80 -13.88 0.31 -8.04
N THR A 81 -15.00 -0.43 -8.01
CA THR A 81 -16.08 -0.22 -7.02
C THR A 81 -15.57 -0.48 -5.60
N TRP A 82 -14.88 -1.59 -5.39
CA TRP A 82 -14.31 -1.93 -4.08
C TRP A 82 -13.28 -0.88 -3.62
N CYS A 83 -12.37 -0.47 -4.50
CA CYS A 83 -11.42 0.58 -4.16
C CYS A 83 -12.12 1.92 -3.84
N ALA A 84 -13.14 2.29 -4.61
CA ALA A 84 -13.89 3.52 -4.35
C ALA A 84 -14.57 3.52 -2.97
N CYS A 85 -15.05 2.37 -2.49
CA CYS A 85 -15.66 2.24 -1.17
C CYS A 85 -14.68 2.58 -0.03
N TRP A 86 -13.54 1.89 0.05
CA TRP A 86 -12.57 2.16 1.11
C TRP A 86 -11.84 3.50 0.94
N LEU A 87 -11.60 3.96 -0.31
CA LEU A 87 -11.05 5.29 -0.58
C LEU A 87 -11.99 6.41 -0.08
N ASN A 88 -13.30 6.26 -0.28
CA ASN A 88 -14.26 7.22 0.26
C ASN A 88 -14.23 7.31 1.78
N GLN A 89 -14.04 6.19 2.47
CA GLN A 89 -13.89 6.18 3.92
C GLN A 89 -12.54 6.81 4.36
N CYS A 90 -11.44 6.49 3.66
CA CYS A 90 -10.16 7.16 3.89
C CYS A 90 -10.27 8.68 3.75
N ARG A 91 -11.05 9.15 2.75
CA ARG A 91 -11.27 10.59 2.56
C ARG A 91 -11.95 11.26 3.75
N GLN A 92 -12.82 10.55 4.48
CA GLN A 92 -13.52 11.08 5.65
C GLN A 92 -12.61 11.26 6.87
N VAL A 93 -11.53 10.49 6.96
CA VAL A 93 -10.53 10.60 8.04
C VAL A 93 -9.29 11.40 7.62
N LEU A 94 -9.27 11.97 6.41
CA LEU A 94 -8.15 12.77 5.93
C LEU A 94 -8.39 14.27 6.09
N GLN A 95 -7.37 14.98 6.54
CA GLN A 95 -7.36 16.46 6.53
C GLN A 95 -7.69 16.99 5.12
N PRO A 96 -8.36 18.17 5.03
CA PRO A 96 -8.50 18.87 3.76
C PRO A 96 -7.15 19.12 3.10
N GLY A 97 -7.02 18.76 1.83
CA GLY A 97 -5.77 18.88 1.07
C GLY A 97 -4.75 17.77 1.29
N ALA A 98 -4.98 16.83 2.21
CA ALA A 98 -4.08 15.72 2.48
C ALA A 98 -3.91 14.79 1.26
N PRO A 99 -2.69 14.30 0.99
CA PRO A 99 -2.42 13.38 -0.11
C PRO A 99 -2.92 11.95 0.16
N VAL A 100 -3.34 11.29 -0.90
CA VAL A 100 -3.55 9.84 -0.97
C VAL A 100 -2.63 9.28 -2.05
N MET A 101 -1.92 8.21 -1.73
CA MET A 101 -0.96 7.52 -2.60
C MET A 101 -1.27 6.02 -2.60
N MET A 102 -1.60 5.47 -3.76
CA MET A 102 -2.01 4.09 -3.91
C MET A 102 -1.13 3.40 -4.96
N PHE A 103 -0.44 2.34 -4.56
CA PHE A 103 0.32 1.50 -5.48
C PHE A 103 -0.60 0.73 -6.43
N CYS A 104 -0.15 0.54 -7.65
CA CYS A 104 -0.75 -0.38 -8.62
C CYS A 104 0.28 -0.86 -9.65
N ASP A 105 -0.02 -1.98 -10.32
CA ASP A 105 0.73 -2.40 -11.50
C ASP A 105 0.17 -1.74 -12.78
N TRP A 106 0.88 -1.96 -13.90
CA TRP A 106 0.49 -1.37 -15.19
C TRP A 106 -0.89 -1.83 -15.70
N ARG A 107 -1.35 -3.02 -15.32
CA ARG A 107 -2.65 -3.58 -15.73
C ARG A 107 -3.81 -2.86 -15.08
N GLN A 108 -3.60 -2.42 -13.84
CA GLN A 108 -4.61 -1.75 -13.04
C GLN A 108 -4.47 -0.22 -13.04
N LEU A 109 -3.52 0.35 -13.75
CA LEU A 109 -3.27 1.80 -13.71
C LEU A 109 -4.52 2.61 -14.06
N ALA A 110 -5.24 2.24 -15.11
CA ALA A 110 -6.49 2.91 -15.50
C ALA A 110 -7.59 2.74 -14.44
N ALA A 111 -7.78 1.50 -13.94
CA ALA A 111 -8.77 1.20 -12.92
C ALA A 111 -8.46 1.91 -11.58
N ALA A 112 -7.19 1.93 -11.17
CA ALA A 112 -6.75 2.63 -9.97
C ALA A 112 -6.99 4.15 -10.06
N THR A 113 -6.71 4.75 -11.22
CA THR A 113 -6.98 6.16 -11.49
C THR A 113 -8.49 6.48 -11.42
N GLN A 114 -9.33 5.61 -11.97
CA GLN A 114 -10.80 5.74 -11.89
C GLN A 114 -11.28 5.57 -10.45
N ALA A 115 -10.80 4.55 -9.75
CA ALA A 115 -11.18 4.26 -8.37
C ALA A 115 -10.88 5.43 -7.43
N LEU A 116 -9.71 6.06 -7.57
CA LEU A 116 -9.32 7.22 -6.78
C LEU A 116 -10.30 8.39 -6.97
N GLN A 117 -10.69 8.67 -8.21
CA GLN A 117 -11.67 9.72 -8.53
C GLN A 117 -13.07 9.34 -8.03
N CYS A 118 -13.51 8.08 -8.22
CA CYS A 118 -14.79 7.57 -7.69
C CYS A 118 -14.84 7.60 -6.16
N GLY A 119 -13.71 7.44 -5.48
CA GLY A 119 -13.58 7.62 -4.03
C GLY A 119 -13.66 9.08 -3.55
N GLY A 120 -13.80 10.03 -4.48
CA GLY A 120 -14.00 11.45 -4.19
C GLY A 120 -12.72 12.28 -4.05
N PHE A 121 -11.57 11.73 -4.45
CA PHE A 121 -10.30 12.46 -4.44
C PHE A 121 -10.07 13.28 -5.71
N THR A 122 -9.38 14.38 -5.59
CA THR A 122 -8.84 15.11 -6.74
C THR A 122 -7.60 14.39 -7.24
N PHE A 123 -7.67 13.80 -8.43
CA PHE A 123 -6.52 13.16 -9.07
C PHE A 123 -5.43 14.19 -9.39
N ARG A 124 -4.18 13.90 -9.03
CA ARG A 124 -3.02 14.79 -9.19
C ARG A 124 -1.98 14.26 -10.16
N GLY A 125 -1.86 12.95 -10.30
CA GLY A 125 -0.90 12.35 -11.22
C GLY A 125 -0.51 10.93 -10.85
N VAL A 126 0.57 10.49 -11.48
CA VAL A 126 1.15 9.16 -11.29
C VAL A 126 2.65 9.31 -11.05
N ALA A 127 3.14 8.81 -9.94
CA ALA A 127 4.57 8.61 -9.72
C ALA A 127 4.97 7.19 -10.14
N VAL A 128 6.23 7.01 -10.54
CA VAL A 128 6.74 5.75 -11.08
C VAL A 128 7.83 5.20 -10.17
N TRP A 129 7.68 3.95 -9.74
CA TRP A 129 8.78 3.22 -9.13
C TRP A 129 9.49 2.36 -10.18
N ASN A 130 10.74 2.68 -10.48
CA ASN A 130 11.64 1.89 -11.31
C ASN A 130 12.37 0.84 -10.44
N LYS A 131 12.04 -0.43 -10.65
CA LYS A 131 12.69 -1.56 -9.99
C LYS A 131 13.99 -1.89 -10.73
N LYS A 132 15.12 -1.34 -10.28
CA LYS A 132 16.43 -1.52 -10.96
C LYS A 132 16.79 -2.98 -11.23
N ASN A 133 16.34 -3.91 -10.40
CA ASN A 133 16.60 -5.36 -10.51
C ASN A 133 15.46 -6.15 -11.18
N GLY A 134 14.57 -5.50 -11.91
CA GLY A 134 13.56 -6.16 -12.72
C GLY A 134 14.21 -7.14 -13.73
N ARG A 135 13.63 -8.34 -13.90
CA ARG A 135 14.20 -9.36 -14.78
C ARG A 135 13.99 -9.00 -16.25
N PRO A 136 15.01 -9.17 -17.10
CA PRO A 136 14.82 -9.10 -18.54
C PRO A 136 13.95 -10.25 -19.02
N VAL A 137 13.15 -9.99 -20.04
CA VAL A 137 12.33 -11.00 -20.74
C VAL A 137 12.69 -10.94 -22.21
N GLY A 138 13.08 -12.06 -22.79
CA GLY A 138 13.49 -12.15 -24.20
C GLY A 138 12.37 -11.67 -25.13
N GLY A 139 12.69 -10.82 -26.10
CA GLY A 139 11.77 -10.31 -27.11
C GLY A 139 10.66 -9.39 -26.59
N ARG A 140 10.74 -8.88 -25.35
CA ARG A 140 9.72 -8.03 -24.73
C ARG A 140 10.36 -6.89 -23.92
N PHE A 141 9.59 -5.84 -23.71
CA PHE A 141 9.99 -4.80 -22.76
C PHE A 141 10.03 -5.36 -21.35
N ARG A 142 11.05 -4.97 -20.57
CA ARG A 142 11.18 -5.32 -19.18
C ARG A 142 10.07 -4.66 -18.37
N GLN A 143 9.33 -5.46 -17.62
CA GLN A 143 8.30 -4.98 -16.69
C GLN A 143 8.95 -4.61 -15.36
N GLN A 144 9.66 -3.50 -15.34
CA GLN A 144 10.45 -3.05 -14.21
C GLN A 144 9.81 -1.91 -13.43
N THR A 145 8.61 -1.49 -13.83
CA THR A 145 7.93 -0.36 -13.19
C THR A 145 6.69 -0.83 -12.43
N GLU A 146 6.45 -0.20 -11.29
CA GLU A 146 5.15 -0.09 -10.64
C GLU A 146 4.77 1.39 -10.55
N PHE A 147 3.51 1.67 -10.32
CA PHE A 147 2.96 3.00 -10.34
C PHE A 147 2.36 3.34 -8.98
N VAL A 148 2.42 4.61 -8.63
CA VAL A 148 1.72 5.18 -7.49
C VAL A 148 0.76 6.23 -8.04
N VAL A 149 -0.52 5.85 -8.10
CA VAL A 149 -1.60 6.80 -8.42
C VAL A 149 -1.80 7.67 -7.19
N TRP A 150 -1.77 9.00 -7.37
CA TRP A 150 -1.92 9.88 -6.24
C TRP A 150 -2.90 11.01 -6.48
N GLY A 151 -3.49 11.48 -5.39
CA GLY A 151 -4.46 12.55 -5.38
C GLY A 151 -4.49 13.27 -4.05
N SER A 152 -5.46 14.15 -3.85
CA SER A 152 -5.63 14.88 -2.60
C SER A 152 -7.10 14.98 -2.19
N ASN A 153 -7.34 15.11 -0.89
CA ASN A 153 -8.66 15.40 -0.34
C ASN A 153 -9.04 16.88 -0.62
N GLY A 154 -9.49 17.15 -1.84
CA GLY A 154 -9.79 18.50 -2.31
C GLY A 154 -8.54 19.32 -2.63
N LYS A 155 -8.60 20.63 -2.40
CA LYS A 155 -7.53 21.57 -2.75
C LYS A 155 -6.30 21.36 -1.88
N MET A 156 -5.19 21.02 -2.51
CA MET A 156 -3.90 20.88 -1.83
C MET A 156 -3.24 22.24 -1.64
N PRO A 157 -2.71 22.56 -0.44
CA PRO A 157 -1.99 23.81 -0.21
C PRO A 157 -0.68 23.83 -1.00
N LEU A 158 -0.32 25.00 -1.50
CA LEU A 158 0.99 25.22 -2.09
C LEU A 158 2.05 25.20 -0.97
N ARG A 159 3.10 24.43 -1.19
CA ARG A 159 4.28 24.35 -0.31
C ARG A 159 5.54 24.45 -1.15
N ASP A 160 6.59 24.99 -0.58
CA ASP A 160 7.93 24.98 -1.21
C ASP A 160 8.56 23.59 -1.01
N LEU A 161 8.04 22.63 -1.78
CA LEU A 161 8.41 21.22 -1.73
C LEU A 161 8.41 20.64 -3.14
N TYR A 162 9.54 20.10 -3.55
CA TYR A 162 9.75 19.52 -4.88
C TYR A 162 10.17 18.05 -4.71
N LEU A 163 9.32 17.13 -5.12
CA LEU A 163 9.58 15.70 -5.07
C LEU A 163 9.71 15.12 -6.49
N PRO A 164 10.57 14.13 -6.71
CA PRO A 164 10.68 13.46 -8.00
C PRO A 164 9.40 12.72 -8.36
N GLY A 165 9.10 12.63 -9.66
CA GLY A 165 8.02 11.79 -10.17
C GLY A 165 8.46 10.36 -10.49
N VAL A 166 9.76 10.05 -10.40
CA VAL A 166 10.35 8.72 -10.63
C VAL A 166 11.27 8.37 -9.48
N PHE A 167 11.04 7.20 -8.88
CA PHE A 167 11.81 6.67 -7.76
C PHE A 167 12.56 5.41 -8.19
N GLU A 168 13.82 5.29 -7.82
CA GLU A 168 14.68 4.17 -8.21
C GLU A 168 15.12 3.36 -7.01
N HIS A 169 14.41 2.28 -6.70
CA HIS A 169 14.74 1.37 -5.62
C HIS A 169 14.71 -0.08 -6.08
N THR A 170 15.67 -0.87 -5.60
CA THR A 170 15.66 -2.32 -5.85
C THR A 170 14.59 -3.01 -4.99
N VAL A 171 13.94 -3.99 -5.60
CA VAL A 171 13.05 -4.87 -4.82
C VAL A 171 13.89 -5.65 -3.81
N PRO A 172 13.53 -5.73 -2.52
CA PRO A 172 14.27 -6.51 -1.54
C PRO A 172 14.49 -7.95 -2.00
N ALA A 173 15.64 -8.53 -1.69
CA ALA A 173 15.95 -9.92 -2.07
C ALA A 173 14.94 -10.89 -1.41
N MET A 174 14.51 -11.93 -2.14
CA MET A 174 13.48 -12.87 -1.64
C MET A 174 13.78 -13.46 -0.25
N LYS A 175 15.05 -13.72 0.05
CA LYS A 175 15.48 -14.22 1.38
C LYS A 175 15.30 -13.21 2.50
N LYS A 176 15.26 -11.90 2.19
CA LYS A 176 15.08 -10.81 3.15
C LYS A 176 13.64 -10.30 3.24
N ARG A 177 12.74 -10.76 2.35
CA ARG A 177 11.34 -10.36 2.38
C ARG A 177 10.57 -11.18 3.41
N ARG A 178 9.75 -10.53 4.20
CA ARG A 178 8.76 -11.17 5.08
C ARG A 178 7.45 -11.45 4.35
N HIS A 179 7.00 -10.51 3.51
CA HIS A 179 5.81 -10.66 2.67
C HIS A 179 6.19 -10.77 1.19
N MET A 180 5.37 -11.46 0.36
CA MET A 180 5.66 -11.68 -1.07
C MET A 180 5.78 -10.39 -1.86
N THR A 181 4.93 -9.42 -1.57
CA THR A 181 4.82 -8.13 -2.26
C THR A 181 5.42 -6.96 -1.46
N GLN A 182 6.25 -7.24 -0.43
CA GLN A 182 6.85 -6.22 0.42
C GLN A 182 7.51 -5.10 -0.38
N LYS A 183 7.07 -3.86 -0.14
CA LYS A 183 7.68 -2.66 -0.72
C LYS A 183 8.97 -2.29 0.01
N PRO A 184 9.96 -1.74 -0.70
CA PRO A 184 11.19 -1.25 -0.05
C PRO A 184 10.91 -0.08 0.89
N VAL A 185 11.33 -0.16 2.14
CA VAL A 185 11.17 0.94 3.11
C VAL A 185 11.77 2.26 2.60
N PRO A 186 12.96 2.30 1.94
CA PRO A 186 13.48 3.54 1.36
C PRO A 186 12.55 4.18 0.31
N LEU A 187 11.86 3.40 -0.52
CA LEU A 187 10.85 3.92 -1.46
C LEU A 187 9.68 4.58 -0.73
N LEU A 188 9.19 3.93 0.34
CA LEU A 188 8.06 4.45 1.11
C LEU A 188 8.45 5.75 1.82
N ARG A 189 9.67 5.85 2.34
CA ARG A 189 10.20 7.11 2.91
C ARG A 189 10.24 8.24 1.89
N ASP A 190 10.73 7.97 0.68
CA ASP A 190 10.78 8.99 -0.37
C ASP A 190 9.37 9.49 -0.72
N LEU A 191 8.39 8.59 -0.84
CA LEU A 191 6.99 8.94 -1.07
C LEU A 191 6.40 9.72 0.11
N LEU A 192 6.70 9.33 1.35
CA LEU A 192 6.25 10.00 2.56
C LEU A 192 6.88 11.40 2.75
N GLY A 193 7.90 11.76 1.98
CA GLY A 193 8.44 13.12 1.94
C GLY A 193 7.40 14.21 1.66
N ILE A 194 6.24 13.85 1.11
CA ILE A 194 5.10 14.76 0.91
C ILE A 194 4.35 15.08 2.21
N VAL A 195 4.51 14.28 3.25
CA VAL A 195 3.80 14.42 4.53
C VAL A 195 4.48 15.48 5.40
N PRO A 196 3.75 16.34 6.11
CA PRO A 196 4.34 17.27 7.06
C PRO A 196 5.11 16.55 8.18
N ALA A 197 6.15 17.17 8.71
CA ALA A 197 6.88 16.64 9.86
C ALA A 197 5.94 16.38 11.05
N GLY A 198 6.08 15.21 11.68
CA GLY A 198 5.20 14.77 12.78
C GLY A 198 3.78 14.42 12.34
N GLY A 199 3.51 14.39 11.03
CA GLY A 199 2.18 14.06 10.49
C GLY A 199 1.78 12.60 10.74
N ARG A 200 0.48 12.34 10.60
CA ARG A 200 -0.16 11.02 10.82
C ARG A 200 -0.47 10.37 9.47
N VAL A 201 0.00 9.15 9.27
CA VAL A 201 -0.16 8.38 8.03
C VAL A 201 -1.08 7.19 8.28
N LEU A 202 -2.00 6.95 7.36
CA LEU A 202 -2.88 5.78 7.36
C LEU A 202 -2.49 4.84 6.21
N ASP A 203 -2.34 3.54 6.52
CA ASP A 203 -2.22 2.47 5.53
C ASP A 203 -3.34 1.46 5.72
N PRO A 204 -4.40 1.48 4.88
CA PRO A 204 -5.51 0.53 4.96
C PRO A 204 -5.15 -0.93 4.66
N PHE A 205 -3.95 -1.22 4.15
CA PHE A 205 -3.50 -2.56 3.74
C PHE A 205 -2.05 -2.79 4.15
N ALA A 206 -1.83 -2.98 5.46
CA ALA A 206 -0.50 -3.02 6.10
C ALA A 206 0.46 -4.07 5.51
N GLY A 207 -0.07 -5.24 5.15
CA GLY A 207 0.75 -6.37 4.73
C GLY A 207 1.87 -6.65 5.74
N SER A 208 3.11 -6.47 5.29
CA SER A 208 4.30 -6.69 6.13
C SER A 208 4.62 -5.56 7.12
N GLY A 209 3.84 -4.48 7.19
CA GLY A 209 4.12 -3.33 8.05
C GLY A 209 5.18 -2.36 7.52
N SER A 210 5.57 -2.46 6.25
CA SER A 210 6.65 -1.63 5.68
C SER A 210 6.34 -0.13 5.74
N THR A 211 5.07 0.26 5.63
CA THR A 211 4.64 1.67 5.77
C THR A 211 4.86 2.17 7.19
N LEU A 212 4.54 1.37 8.21
CA LEU A 212 4.77 1.72 9.61
C LEU A 212 6.28 1.87 9.91
N GLN A 213 7.11 0.97 9.36
CA GLN A 213 8.55 1.09 9.49
C GLN A 213 9.08 2.38 8.85
N ALA A 214 8.59 2.74 7.67
CA ALA A 214 8.96 3.99 7.01
C ALA A 214 8.51 5.22 7.83
N CYS A 215 7.31 5.19 8.40
CA CYS A 215 6.80 6.25 9.30
C CYS A 215 7.71 6.40 10.51
N ARG A 216 8.08 5.29 11.17
CA ARG A 216 9.00 5.30 12.33
C ARG A 216 10.33 5.96 11.98
N GLU A 217 10.99 5.53 10.88
CA GLU A 217 12.27 6.10 10.44
C GLU A 217 12.18 7.60 10.13
N MET A 218 11.01 8.09 9.74
CA MET A 218 10.75 9.50 9.43
C MET A 218 10.16 10.30 10.60
N LYS A 219 9.97 9.69 11.77
CA LYS A 219 9.31 10.30 12.94
C LYS A 219 7.91 10.80 12.62
N LEU A 220 7.15 10.01 11.85
CA LEU A 220 5.74 10.19 11.56
C LEU A 220 4.94 9.20 12.40
N ALA A 221 3.74 9.57 12.81
CA ALA A 221 2.83 8.61 13.43
C ALA A 221 2.13 7.77 12.34
N GLY A 222 2.14 6.45 12.51
CA GLY A 222 1.56 5.51 11.54
C GLY A 222 0.38 4.73 12.13
N THR A 223 -0.70 4.61 11.37
CA THR A 223 -1.78 3.65 11.65
C THR A 223 -1.97 2.78 10.43
N ALA A 224 -1.96 1.46 10.61
CA ALA A 224 -2.14 0.52 9.52
C ALA A 224 -3.17 -0.55 9.87
N ILE A 225 -3.85 -1.09 8.85
CA ILE A 225 -4.91 -2.08 8.99
C ILE A 225 -4.49 -3.34 8.23
N GLU A 226 -4.64 -4.50 8.86
CA GLU A 226 -4.39 -5.80 8.22
C GLU A 226 -5.51 -6.78 8.58
N GLU A 227 -6.16 -7.34 7.57
CA GLU A 227 -7.27 -8.26 7.76
C GLU A 227 -6.81 -9.64 8.27
N ASN A 228 -5.67 -10.12 7.74
CA ASN A 228 -5.16 -11.44 8.05
C ASN A 228 -4.37 -11.44 9.37
N GLU A 229 -4.88 -12.18 10.37
CA GLU A 229 -4.29 -12.28 11.69
C GLU A 229 -2.82 -12.73 11.68
N ALA A 230 -2.46 -13.71 10.86
CA ALA A 230 -1.11 -14.25 10.80
C ALA A 230 -0.13 -13.24 10.16
N ILE A 231 -0.59 -12.46 9.16
CA ILE A 231 0.21 -11.40 8.54
C ILE A 231 0.37 -10.23 9.51
N ALA A 232 -0.69 -9.87 10.23
CA ALA A 232 -0.65 -8.83 11.25
C ALA A 232 0.33 -9.17 12.38
N ALA A 233 0.32 -10.43 12.87
CA ALA A 233 1.25 -10.91 13.87
C ALA A 233 2.71 -10.86 13.38
N ASP A 234 3.02 -11.36 12.17
CA ASP A 234 4.37 -11.31 11.59
C ASP A 234 4.86 -9.87 11.38
N ALA A 235 3.98 -8.97 10.95
CA ALA A 235 4.30 -7.54 10.82
C ALA A 235 4.65 -6.91 12.18
N CYS A 236 3.92 -7.28 13.22
CA CYS A 236 4.15 -6.79 14.57
C CYS A 236 5.48 -7.25 15.14
N ASP A 237 5.78 -8.55 15.01
CA ASP A 237 7.06 -9.14 15.43
C ASP A 237 8.23 -8.45 14.73
N TRP A 238 8.06 -8.12 13.45
CA TRP A 238 9.09 -7.39 12.71
C TRP A 238 9.27 -5.97 13.23
N LEU A 239 8.20 -5.22 13.42
CA LEU A 239 8.27 -3.85 13.91
C LEU A 239 8.93 -3.77 15.30
N GLN A 240 8.65 -4.74 16.18
CA GLN A 240 9.27 -4.84 17.49
C GLN A 240 10.77 -5.21 17.39
N SER A 241 11.14 -6.13 16.48
CA SER A 241 12.55 -6.54 16.32
C SER A 241 13.46 -5.43 15.80
N THR A 242 12.90 -4.44 15.10
CA THR A 242 13.65 -3.29 14.56
C THR A 242 13.78 -2.12 15.55
N GLU A 243 13.20 -2.22 16.74
CA GLU A 243 13.42 -1.26 17.84
C GLU A 243 14.76 -1.49 18.57
N SER A 244 15.32 -2.69 18.42
CA SER A 244 16.47 -3.13 19.22
C SER A 244 17.83 -2.87 18.54
N GLU A 245 17.82 -2.28 17.33
CA GLU A 245 19.02 -1.89 16.57
C GLU A 245 19.16 -0.35 16.51
#